data_f8dd52c6caf86051b49c81e782fdec5d
#
_entry.id   f8dd52c6caf86051b49c81e782fdec5d
#
_cell.length_a   1.000
_cell.length_b   1.000
_cell.length_c   1.000
_cell.angle_alpha   90.00
_cell.angle_beta   90.00
_cell.angle_gamma   90.00
#
_symmetry.space_group_name_H-M   'P 1'
#
loop_
_entity.id
_entity.type
_entity.pdbx_description
1 polymer ?
#
loop_
_entity_poly.entity_id
_entity_poly.type
_entity_poly.pdbx_seq_one_letter_code
_entity_poly.pdbx_strand_id
1 'polypeptide(L)'
;QKFTAGLAEYLSNFGVNFRYNETIQKINIKNKSVTSVQTNKELVNFDAISVSLASYTPILLKPLGINIRIQPAKGYSVTVPTTGYNAAPTISVTDADHKIVFSRLGERLRIAGTVEFTGYNTDINHERVRSISNIAEHIFPAAGDYSQAEFWTGLRPLTPDGVPIIGKTKYENLYLNTGHGSLGWTMCAGSGKIISDLISN
;
A
#
# COMPACT_ATOMS: atom_id res chain seq x y z
N GLN A 1 9.94 -2.34 -5.13
CA GLN A 1 9.67 -2.82 -6.51
C GLN A 1 10.42 -4.13 -6.82
N LYS A 2 11.77 -4.19 -6.70
CA LYS A 2 12.56 -5.40 -7.01
C LYS A 2 12.10 -6.65 -6.26
N PHE A 3 11.84 -6.54 -4.95
CA PHE A 3 11.38 -7.66 -4.13
C PHE A 3 10.00 -8.17 -4.59
N THR A 4 9.02 -7.27 -4.78
CA THR A 4 7.65 -7.67 -5.18
C THR A 4 7.62 -8.25 -6.59
N ALA A 5 8.42 -7.71 -7.52
CA ALA A 5 8.54 -8.27 -8.86
C ALA A 5 9.19 -9.67 -8.85
N GLY A 6 10.30 -9.83 -8.12
CA GLY A 6 10.97 -11.13 -7.98
C GLY A 6 10.11 -12.17 -7.26
N LEU A 7 9.31 -11.75 -6.25
CA LEU A 7 8.36 -12.64 -5.60
C LEU A 7 7.24 -13.07 -6.55
N ALA A 8 6.71 -12.17 -7.36
CA ALA A 8 5.69 -12.51 -8.36
C ALA A 8 6.22 -13.50 -9.40
N GLU A 9 7.42 -13.27 -9.92
CA GLU A 9 8.10 -14.19 -10.83
C GLU A 9 8.31 -15.57 -10.20
N TYR A 10 8.83 -15.60 -8.98
CA TYR A 10 9.01 -16.84 -8.22
C TYR A 10 7.69 -17.61 -8.05
N LEU A 11 6.62 -16.94 -7.60
CA LEU A 11 5.32 -17.56 -7.37
C LEU A 11 4.65 -18.03 -8.66
N SER A 12 4.88 -17.38 -9.80
CA SER A 12 4.38 -17.84 -11.09
C SER A 12 4.91 -19.25 -11.45
N ASN A 13 6.14 -19.59 -11.04
CA ASN A 13 6.72 -20.92 -11.22
C ASN A 13 6.03 -21.99 -10.36
N PHE A 14 5.25 -21.59 -9.35
CA PHE A 14 4.43 -22.47 -8.50
C PHE A 14 2.93 -22.44 -8.86
N GLY A 15 2.60 -21.95 -10.05
CA GLY A 15 1.24 -21.98 -10.58
C GLY A 15 0.36 -20.78 -10.14
N VAL A 16 0.92 -19.76 -9.50
CA VAL A 16 0.17 -18.54 -9.19
C VAL A 16 -0.06 -17.75 -10.48
N ASN A 17 -1.30 -17.48 -10.81
CA ASN A 17 -1.68 -16.69 -11.98
C ASN A 17 -1.92 -15.23 -11.59
N PHE A 18 -1.06 -14.34 -12.10
CA PHE A 18 -1.18 -12.89 -11.91
C PHE A 18 -2.01 -12.24 -13.03
N ARG A 19 -3.11 -11.62 -12.67
CA ARG A 19 -4.03 -10.96 -13.59
C ARG A 19 -3.90 -9.45 -13.46
N TYR A 20 -3.11 -8.86 -14.34
CA TYR A 20 -2.87 -7.42 -14.36
C TYR A 20 -3.87 -6.68 -15.26
N ASN A 21 -4.04 -5.36 -15.00
CA ASN A 21 -4.96 -4.51 -15.75
C ASN A 21 -6.39 -5.08 -15.80
N GLU A 22 -6.82 -5.59 -14.64
CA GLU A 22 -8.13 -6.17 -14.45
C GLU A 22 -8.78 -5.61 -13.18
N THR A 23 -9.98 -5.07 -13.34
CA THR A 23 -10.71 -4.41 -12.26
C THR A 23 -11.87 -5.26 -11.81
N ILE A 24 -11.95 -5.53 -10.51
CA ILE A 24 -13.10 -6.18 -9.89
C ILE A 24 -14.28 -5.21 -9.86
N GLN A 25 -15.38 -5.59 -10.50
CA GLN A 25 -16.61 -4.81 -10.57
C GLN A 25 -17.61 -5.25 -9.51
N LYS A 26 -17.71 -6.58 -9.27
CA LYS A 26 -18.71 -7.15 -8.37
C LYS A 26 -18.25 -8.50 -7.83
N ILE A 27 -18.62 -8.76 -6.58
CA ILE A 27 -18.54 -10.09 -5.95
C ILE A 27 -19.96 -10.67 -5.89
N ASN A 28 -20.17 -11.86 -6.44
CA ASN A 28 -21.44 -12.54 -6.45
C ASN A 28 -21.54 -13.53 -5.29
N ILE A 29 -22.66 -13.49 -4.59
CA ILE A 29 -22.91 -14.30 -3.39
C ILE A 29 -24.17 -15.14 -3.59
N LYS A 30 -24.11 -16.39 -3.16
CA LYS A 30 -25.25 -17.30 -3.07
C LYS A 30 -25.12 -18.13 -1.78
N ASN A 31 -26.19 -18.24 -1.00
CA ASN A 31 -26.23 -19.07 0.22
C ASN A 31 -25.06 -18.81 1.19
N LYS A 32 -24.76 -17.53 1.49
CA LYS A 32 -23.68 -17.08 2.36
C LYS A 32 -22.25 -17.38 1.87
N SER A 33 -22.09 -17.85 0.65
CA SER A 33 -20.77 -18.08 0.04
C SER A 33 -20.57 -17.22 -1.19
N VAL A 34 -19.35 -16.76 -1.41
CA VAL A 34 -18.97 -16.15 -2.67
C VAL A 34 -18.89 -17.24 -3.74
N THR A 35 -19.53 -17.00 -4.88
CA THR A 35 -19.54 -17.96 -5.99
C THR A 35 -18.64 -17.52 -7.13
N SER A 36 -18.53 -16.22 -7.36
CA SER A 36 -17.73 -15.68 -8.46
C SER A 36 -17.41 -14.21 -8.25
N VAL A 37 -16.44 -13.74 -9.00
CA VAL A 37 -16.09 -12.33 -9.13
C VAL A 37 -16.26 -11.91 -10.57
N GLN A 38 -17.03 -10.86 -10.79
CA GLN A 38 -17.13 -10.20 -12.09
C GLN A 38 -16.03 -9.16 -12.20
N THR A 39 -15.20 -9.31 -13.20
CA THR A 39 -14.20 -8.32 -13.57
C THR A 39 -14.62 -7.53 -14.80
N ASN A 40 -13.84 -6.54 -15.19
CA ASN A 40 -14.06 -5.82 -16.46
C ASN A 40 -13.78 -6.69 -17.70
N LYS A 41 -13.25 -7.91 -17.53
CA LYS A 41 -12.94 -8.82 -18.64
C LYS A 41 -13.88 -10.03 -18.66
N GLU A 42 -14.07 -10.69 -17.51
CA GLU A 42 -14.81 -11.94 -17.44
C GLU A 42 -15.39 -12.22 -16.04
N LEU A 43 -16.19 -13.26 -15.95
CA LEU A 43 -16.66 -13.85 -14.70
C LEU A 43 -15.72 -14.98 -14.28
N VAL A 44 -15.17 -14.88 -13.06
CA VAL A 44 -14.22 -15.87 -12.53
C VAL A 44 -14.80 -16.53 -11.29
N ASN A 45 -14.78 -17.87 -11.24
CA ASN A 45 -15.22 -18.67 -10.10
C ASN A 45 -14.04 -19.00 -9.20
N PHE A 46 -14.30 -19.08 -7.89
CA PHE A 46 -13.29 -19.38 -6.86
C PHE A 46 -13.89 -20.22 -5.75
N ASP A 47 -13.07 -21.03 -5.09
CA ASP A 47 -13.41 -21.73 -3.86
C ASP A 47 -13.37 -20.79 -2.65
N ALA A 48 -12.38 -19.90 -2.61
CA ALA A 48 -12.20 -18.91 -1.55
C ALA A 48 -11.60 -17.61 -2.10
N ILE A 49 -11.86 -16.50 -1.42
CA ILE A 49 -11.34 -15.17 -1.78
C ILE A 49 -10.74 -14.50 -0.56
N SER A 50 -9.52 -13.98 -0.69
CA SER A 50 -8.92 -13.05 0.26
C SER A 50 -8.87 -11.64 -0.33
N VAL A 51 -9.49 -10.67 0.34
CA VAL A 51 -9.51 -9.27 -0.07
C VAL A 51 -8.39 -8.50 0.61
N SER A 52 -7.43 -8.02 -0.20
CA SER A 52 -6.23 -7.29 0.25
C SER A 52 -6.08 -5.93 -0.45
N LEU A 53 -7.19 -5.18 -0.57
CA LEU A 53 -7.28 -3.93 -1.35
C LEU A 53 -6.96 -2.67 -0.54
N ALA A 54 -6.40 -2.81 0.66
CA ALA A 54 -5.98 -1.69 1.51
C ALA A 54 -7.10 -0.65 1.67
N SER A 55 -6.86 0.61 1.31
CA SER A 55 -7.83 1.70 1.43
C SER A 55 -9.09 1.52 0.58
N TYR A 56 -9.04 0.70 -0.47
CA TYR A 56 -10.19 0.45 -1.35
C TYR A 56 -11.09 -0.71 -0.89
N THR A 57 -10.67 -1.47 0.13
CA THR A 57 -11.45 -2.59 0.68
C THR A 57 -12.86 -2.19 1.10
N PRO A 58 -13.10 -1.04 1.80
CA PRO A 58 -14.45 -0.63 2.19
C PRO A 58 -15.39 -0.43 1.00
N ILE A 59 -14.88 0.08 -0.12
CA ILE A 59 -15.69 0.33 -1.33
C ILE A 59 -16.21 -0.98 -1.90
N LEU A 60 -15.33 -2.00 -2.02
CA LEU A 60 -15.68 -3.30 -2.56
C LEU A 60 -16.65 -4.06 -1.64
N LEU A 61 -16.50 -3.92 -0.32
CA LEU A 61 -17.26 -4.71 0.65
C LEU A 61 -18.60 -4.09 1.08
N LYS A 62 -18.76 -2.78 0.94
CA LYS A 62 -20.00 -2.08 1.32
C LYS A 62 -21.27 -2.66 0.65
N PRO A 63 -21.29 -2.95 -0.66
CA PRO A 63 -22.45 -3.58 -1.31
C PRO A 63 -22.80 -4.96 -0.75
N LEU A 64 -21.84 -5.64 -0.11
CA LEU A 64 -22.03 -6.93 0.54
C LEU A 64 -22.52 -6.81 2.00
N GLY A 65 -22.80 -5.60 2.46
CA GLY A 65 -23.19 -5.34 3.84
C GLY A 65 -22.07 -5.65 4.86
N ILE A 66 -20.81 -5.54 4.46
CA ILE A 66 -19.64 -5.61 5.33
C ILE A 66 -19.10 -4.19 5.50
N ASN A 67 -19.26 -3.66 6.71
CA ASN A 67 -18.76 -2.33 7.05
C ASN A 67 -17.46 -2.46 7.83
N ILE A 68 -16.36 -2.03 7.24
CA ILE A 68 -15.05 -1.94 7.90
C ILE A 68 -14.60 -0.49 7.97
N ARG A 69 -13.92 -0.15 9.06
CA ARG A 69 -13.43 1.20 9.30
C ARG A 69 -11.99 1.31 8.86
N ILE A 70 -11.78 1.65 7.60
CA ILE A 70 -10.45 1.99 7.05
C ILE A 70 -10.54 3.41 6.49
N GLN A 71 -9.71 4.29 7.04
CA GLN A 71 -9.60 5.68 6.59
C GLN A 71 -8.40 5.83 5.66
N PRO A 72 -8.59 6.24 4.40
CA PRO A 72 -7.48 6.61 3.53
C PRO A 72 -6.72 7.81 4.11
N ALA A 73 -5.42 7.64 4.32
CA ALA A 73 -4.53 8.71 4.78
C ALA A 73 -3.47 8.94 3.72
N LYS A 74 -3.60 10.04 2.97
CA LYS A 74 -2.70 10.37 1.87
C LYS A 74 -1.35 10.81 2.42
N GLY A 75 -0.31 10.04 2.10
CA GLY A 75 1.08 10.36 2.40
C GLY A 75 1.82 10.83 1.16
N TYR A 76 2.89 11.57 1.38
CA TYR A 76 3.72 12.15 0.33
C TYR A 76 5.15 11.65 0.42
N SER A 77 5.84 11.60 -0.71
CA SER A 77 7.28 11.45 -0.74
C SER A 77 7.91 12.25 -1.88
N VAL A 78 9.12 12.69 -1.61
CA VAL A 78 10.03 13.35 -2.54
C VAL A 78 11.19 12.39 -2.75
N THR A 79 11.62 12.17 -3.97
CA THR A 79 12.77 11.32 -4.28
C THR A 79 13.74 12.10 -5.14
N VAL A 80 14.98 12.23 -4.67
CA VAL A 80 16.04 12.96 -5.39
C VAL A 80 17.16 12.02 -5.82
N PRO A 81 17.76 12.19 -7.01
CA PRO A 81 18.95 11.46 -7.42
C PRO A 81 20.16 11.90 -6.58
N THR A 82 21.01 10.94 -6.23
CA THR A 82 22.21 11.16 -5.40
C THR A 82 23.51 10.97 -6.18
N THR A 83 23.45 10.65 -7.47
CA THR A 83 24.62 10.47 -8.32
C THR A 83 25.41 11.77 -8.40
N GLY A 84 26.73 11.73 -8.10
CA GLY A 84 27.56 12.92 -8.04
C GLY A 84 27.52 13.66 -6.69
N TYR A 85 26.70 13.20 -5.74
CA TYR A 85 26.56 13.76 -4.39
C TYR A 85 27.01 12.76 -3.33
N ASN A 86 27.71 13.19 -2.31
CA ASN A 86 28.32 12.29 -1.31
C ASN A 86 27.77 12.47 0.11
N ALA A 87 26.89 13.43 0.34
CA ALA A 87 26.37 13.77 1.67
C ALA A 87 24.98 13.16 1.98
N ALA A 88 24.46 12.30 1.09
CA ALA A 88 23.21 11.60 1.37
C ALA A 88 23.41 10.59 2.50
N PRO A 89 22.55 10.56 3.53
CA PRO A 89 22.64 9.59 4.61
C PRO A 89 22.58 8.15 4.07
N THR A 90 23.45 7.28 4.59
CA THR A 90 23.52 5.86 4.22
C THR A 90 22.56 4.98 5.04
N ILE A 91 22.12 5.51 6.17
CA ILE A 91 21.11 4.89 7.06
C ILE A 91 19.80 5.67 6.98
N SER A 92 18.69 5.06 7.42
CA SER A 92 17.42 5.80 7.57
C SER A 92 17.51 6.79 8.71
N VAL A 93 17.14 8.03 8.45
CA VAL A 93 17.13 9.14 9.42
C VAL A 93 15.71 9.64 9.58
N THR A 94 15.25 9.81 10.81
CA THR A 94 13.94 10.42 11.11
C THR A 94 14.17 11.78 11.77
N ASP A 95 13.63 12.83 11.14
CA ASP A 95 13.48 14.13 11.76
C ASP A 95 12.12 14.16 12.48
N ALA A 96 12.17 14.14 13.80
CA ALA A 96 10.98 14.08 14.63
C ALA A 96 10.22 15.42 14.68
N ASP A 97 10.91 16.53 14.48
CA ASP A 97 10.33 17.88 14.52
C ASP A 97 9.47 18.15 13.28
N HIS A 98 10.01 17.86 12.11
CA HIS A 98 9.31 18.04 10.84
C HIS A 98 8.48 16.82 10.41
N LYS A 99 8.55 15.70 11.15
CA LYS A 99 7.85 14.44 10.83
C LYS A 99 8.18 13.88 9.45
N ILE A 100 9.45 13.93 9.07
CA ILE A 100 9.96 13.40 7.80
C ILE A 100 10.99 12.30 8.04
N VAL A 101 11.06 11.36 7.09
CA VAL A 101 11.97 10.22 7.14
C VAL A 101 12.79 10.18 5.85
N PHE A 102 14.10 10.11 6.00
CA PHE A 102 15.04 9.94 4.91
C PHE A 102 15.42 8.47 4.76
N SER A 103 15.43 7.94 3.55
CA SER A 103 15.82 6.56 3.26
C SER A 103 16.58 6.48 1.95
N ARG A 104 17.82 5.97 2.00
CA ARG A 104 18.62 5.76 0.79
C ARG A 104 18.15 4.50 0.05
N LEU A 105 17.89 4.63 -1.23
CA LEU A 105 17.44 3.56 -2.13
C LEU A 105 18.39 3.47 -3.34
N GLY A 106 19.58 2.93 -3.14
CA GLY A 106 20.64 2.92 -4.14
C GLY A 106 21.13 4.35 -4.45
N GLU A 107 21.02 4.76 -5.70
CA GLU A 107 21.40 6.10 -6.20
C GLU A 107 20.29 7.15 -6.01
N ARG A 108 19.35 6.92 -5.10
CA ARG A 108 18.26 7.85 -4.79
C ARG A 108 18.08 8.01 -3.29
N LEU A 109 17.75 9.22 -2.86
CA LEU A 109 17.30 9.52 -1.51
C LEU A 109 15.81 9.77 -1.54
N ARG A 110 15.04 8.95 -0.84
CA ARG A 110 13.60 9.13 -0.65
C ARG A 110 13.34 9.81 0.68
N ILE A 111 12.59 10.90 0.63
CA ILE A 111 12.13 11.66 1.77
C ILE A 111 10.60 11.49 1.85
N ALA A 112 10.10 10.90 2.92
CA ALA A 112 8.68 10.68 3.13
C ALA A 112 8.20 11.48 4.32
N GLY A 113 7.04 12.11 4.20
CA GLY A 113 6.49 12.90 5.29
C GLY A 113 5.04 13.28 5.05
N THR A 114 4.48 14.00 6.02
CA THR A 114 3.12 14.57 6.04
C THR A 114 1.99 13.55 5.79
N VAL A 115 0.81 13.90 6.25
CA VAL A 115 -0.43 13.13 6.09
C VAL A 115 -1.55 14.11 5.78
N GLU A 116 -2.45 13.71 4.90
CA GLU A 116 -3.62 14.47 4.52
C GLU A 116 -4.85 13.56 4.42
N PHE A 117 -5.99 14.02 4.93
CA PHE A 117 -7.26 13.28 4.88
C PHE A 117 -8.19 13.91 3.83
N THR A 118 -8.06 13.45 2.60
CA THR A 118 -8.81 13.94 1.42
C THR A 118 -9.61 12.82 0.73
N GLY A 119 -10.02 11.82 1.51
CA GLY A 119 -10.69 10.63 0.97
C GLY A 119 -9.78 9.88 0.01
N TYR A 120 -10.28 9.58 -1.17
CA TYR A 120 -9.56 8.79 -2.18
C TYR A 120 -8.81 9.65 -3.23
N ASN A 121 -8.75 10.96 -3.01
CA ASN A 121 -7.98 11.84 -3.90
C ASN A 121 -6.47 11.56 -3.76
N THR A 122 -5.82 11.27 -4.88
CA THR A 122 -4.37 11.00 -4.97
C THR A 122 -3.61 12.09 -5.71
N ASP A 123 -4.25 13.22 -6.04
CA ASP A 123 -3.57 14.33 -6.67
C ASP A 123 -2.47 14.89 -5.76
N ILE A 124 -1.36 15.29 -6.38
CA ILE A 124 -0.23 15.86 -5.66
C ILE A 124 -0.57 17.30 -5.22
N ASN A 125 -0.53 17.55 -3.93
CA ASN A 125 -0.52 18.89 -3.39
C ASN A 125 0.92 19.43 -3.47
N HIS A 126 1.14 20.36 -4.40
CA HIS A 126 2.47 20.90 -4.68
C HIS A 126 3.07 21.71 -3.52
N GLU A 127 2.26 22.34 -2.68
CA GLU A 127 2.75 23.05 -1.51
C GLU A 127 3.36 22.09 -0.50
N ARG A 128 2.71 20.92 -0.28
CA ARG A 128 3.21 19.89 0.65
C ARG A 128 4.51 19.26 0.17
N VAL A 129 4.61 18.90 -1.10
CA VAL A 129 5.85 18.30 -1.62
C VAL A 129 7.00 19.30 -1.67
N ARG A 130 6.73 20.56 -1.98
CA ARG A 130 7.73 21.64 -1.91
C ARG A 130 8.21 21.86 -0.48
N SER A 131 7.29 21.86 0.50
CA SER A 131 7.66 21.97 1.91
C SER A 131 8.59 20.84 2.35
N ILE A 132 8.28 19.59 1.99
CA ILE A 132 9.14 18.42 2.26
C ILE A 132 10.52 18.61 1.58
N SER A 133 10.54 19.03 0.31
CA SER A 133 11.76 19.24 -0.45
C SER A 133 12.64 20.31 0.17
N ASN A 134 12.07 21.47 0.52
CA ASN A 134 12.80 22.57 1.13
C ASN A 134 13.39 22.21 2.49
N ILE A 135 12.63 21.51 3.34
CA ILE A 135 13.12 21.02 4.64
C ILE A 135 14.26 20.04 4.43
N ALA A 136 14.10 19.10 3.49
CA ALA A 136 15.12 18.11 3.19
C ALA A 136 16.43 18.73 2.67
N GLU A 137 16.32 19.70 1.78
CA GLU A 137 17.46 20.45 1.24
C GLU A 137 18.15 21.29 2.32
N HIS A 138 17.39 21.86 3.25
CA HIS A 138 17.95 22.59 4.40
C HIS A 138 18.75 21.67 5.32
N ILE A 139 18.26 20.45 5.60
CA ILE A 139 18.94 19.49 6.50
C ILE A 139 20.15 18.83 5.82
N PHE A 140 20.00 18.46 4.55
CA PHE A 140 21.04 17.76 3.78
C PHE A 140 21.26 18.42 2.40
N PRO A 141 21.84 19.62 2.34
CA PRO A 141 21.92 20.41 1.10
C PRO A 141 22.75 19.73 -0.01
N ALA A 142 23.70 18.89 0.35
CA ALA A 142 24.57 18.18 -0.59
C ALA A 142 24.19 16.68 -0.74
N ALA A 143 22.96 16.29 -0.37
CA ALA A 143 22.54 14.90 -0.45
C ALA A 143 22.09 14.44 -1.83
N GLY A 144 21.73 15.36 -2.72
CA GLY A 144 21.23 15.03 -4.04
C GLY A 144 20.84 16.26 -4.86
N ASP A 145 20.39 16.02 -6.08
CA ASP A 145 19.87 17.07 -6.95
C ASP A 145 18.37 17.30 -6.70
N TYR A 146 18.05 18.27 -5.86
CA TYR A 146 16.69 18.63 -5.52
C TYR A 146 15.90 19.27 -6.69
N SER A 147 16.60 19.77 -7.70
CA SER A 147 15.95 20.29 -8.91
C SER A 147 15.32 19.18 -9.75
N GLN A 148 15.81 17.94 -9.60
CA GLN A 148 15.30 16.73 -10.29
C GLN A 148 14.40 15.89 -9.36
N ALA A 149 13.78 16.50 -8.37
CA ALA A 149 12.95 15.81 -7.39
C ALA A 149 11.67 15.21 -8.03
N GLU A 150 11.47 13.92 -7.84
CA GLU A 150 10.24 13.21 -8.20
C GLU A 150 9.27 13.20 -7.02
N PHE A 151 8.01 13.51 -7.28
CA PHE A 151 6.95 13.57 -6.27
C PHE A 151 6.01 12.37 -6.41
N TRP A 152 5.59 11.84 -5.27
CA TRP A 152 4.65 10.73 -5.22
C TRP A 152 3.68 10.84 -4.05
N THR A 153 2.47 10.33 -4.23
CA THR A 153 1.46 10.18 -3.17
C THR A 153 0.92 8.77 -3.11
N GLY A 154 0.36 8.40 -1.95
CA GLY A 154 -0.33 7.13 -1.78
C GLY A 154 -1.20 7.12 -0.53
N LEU A 155 -2.21 6.25 -0.53
CA LEU A 155 -3.20 6.15 0.53
C LEU A 155 -2.83 5.05 1.52
N ARG A 156 -2.49 5.41 2.75
CA ARG A 156 -2.30 4.47 3.86
C ARG A 156 -3.66 4.02 4.36
N PRO A 157 -3.91 2.72 4.53
CA PRO A 157 -5.19 2.21 5.03
C PRO A 157 -5.21 2.21 6.57
N LEU A 158 -5.53 3.34 7.17
CA LEU A 158 -5.56 3.46 8.62
C LEU A 158 -6.84 2.87 9.21
N THR A 159 -6.69 1.98 10.19
CA THR A 159 -7.75 1.53 11.10
C THR A 159 -7.80 2.43 12.33
N PRO A 160 -8.92 2.50 13.06
CA PRO A 160 -9.05 3.38 14.23
C PRO A 160 -8.07 3.07 15.37
N ASP A 161 -7.69 1.81 15.52
CA ASP A 161 -6.80 1.31 16.57
C ASP A 161 -5.39 0.95 16.07
N GLY A 162 -5.13 1.11 14.77
CA GLY A 162 -3.86 0.75 14.13
C GLY A 162 -3.66 -0.76 13.90
N VAL A 163 -4.64 -1.60 14.27
CA VAL A 163 -4.56 -3.05 14.12
C VAL A 163 -5.09 -3.45 12.73
N PRO A 164 -4.36 -4.26 11.95
CA PRO A 164 -4.84 -4.75 10.66
C PRO A 164 -6.03 -5.71 10.83
N ILE A 165 -6.88 -5.74 9.82
CA ILE A 165 -8.05 -6.61 9.77
C ILE A 165 -7.67 -7.86 8.99
N ILE A 166 -7.44 -8.98 9.70
CA ILE A 166 -7.10 -10.27 9.13
C ILE A 166 -8.06 -11.32 9.68
N GLY A 167 -8.81 -12.00 8.80
CA GLY A 167 -9.75 -13.02 9.27
C GLY A 167 -10.89 -13.32 8.32
N LYS A 168 -11.81 -14.17 8.84
CA LYS A 168 -13.06 -14.55 8.16
C LYS A 168 -14.08 -13.40 8.22
N THR A 169 -14.95 -13.34 7.24
CA THR A 169 -16.11 -12.44 7.26
C THR A 169 -17.39 -13.21 7.67
N LYS A 170 -18.55 -12.58 7.53
CA LYS A 170 -19.85 -13.26 7.67
C LYS A 170 -20.15 -14.26 6.53
N TYR A 171 -19.34 -14.25 5.47
CA TYR A 171 -19.41 -15.20 4.35
C TYR A 171 -18.36 -16.30 4.54
N GLU A 172 -18.73 -17.54 4.25
CA GLU A 172 -17.96 -18.74 4.60
C GLU A 172 -16.56 -18.77 3.97
N ASN A 173 -16.43 -18.27 2.73
CA ASN A 173 -15.22 -18.33 1.92
C ASN A 173 -14.68 -16.95 1.53
N LEU A 174 -15.04 -15.89 2.27
CA LEU A 174 -14.53 -14.53 2.06
C LEU A 174 -13.70 -14.09 3.26
N TYR A 175 -12.45 -13.83 3.01
CA TYR A 175 -11.45 -13.46 4.00
C TYR A 175 -10.93 -12.05 3.76
N LEU A 176 -10.40 -11.43 4.80
CA LEU A 176 -9.78 -10.11 4.75
C LEU A 176 -8.32 -10.18 5.18
N ASN A 177 -7.48 -9.44 4.49
CA ASN A 177 -6.09 -9.16 4.87
C ASN A 177 -5.75 -7.71 4.49
N THR A 178 -6.12 -6.75 5.34
CA THR A 178 -6.17 -5.34 4.98
C THR A 178 -5.98 -4.42 6.21
N GLY A 179 -5.89 -3.12 6.00
CA GLY A 179 -5.88 -2.14 7.10
C GLY A 179 -4.55 -2.02 7.84
N HIS A 180 -3.42 -2.34 7.21
CA HIS A 180 -2.09 -2.37 7.83
C HIS A 180 -1.45 -0.98 8.06
N GLY A 181 -2.15 0.10 7.79
CA GLY A 181 -1.65 1.45 7.98
C GLY A 181 -0.34 1.72 7.24
N SER A 182 0.65 2.22 7.97
CA SER A 182 2.01 2.47 7.45
C SER A 182 2.95 1.26 7.59
N LEU A 183 2.52 0.18 8.28
CA LEU A 183 3.36 -0.96 8.62
C LEU A 183 3.14 -2.20 7.73
N GLY A 184 2.35 -2.08 6.66
CA GLY A 184 2.00 -3.21 5.80
C GLY A 184 3.19 -3.96 5.23
N TRP A 185 4.25 -3.26 4.86
CA TRP A 185 5.49 -3.89 4.41
C TRP A 185 6.16 -4.72 5.51
N THR A 186 6.29 -4.16 6.71
CA THR A 186 6.90 -4.83 7.86
C THR A 186 6.12 -6.07 8.30
N MET A 187 4.79 -6.01 8.20
CA MET A 187 3.88 -7.07 8.65
C MET A 187 3.55 -8.11 7.57
N CYS A 188 3.98 -7.92 6.32
CA CYS A 188 3.47 -8.68 5.17
C CYS A 188 3.66 -10.19 5.29
N ALA A 189 4.81 -10.66 5.78
CA ALA A 189 5.08 -12.09 5.94
C ALA A 189 4.20 -12.73 7.02
N GLY A 190 4.06 -12.10 8.19
CA GLY A 190 3.18 -12.56 9.26
C GLY A 190 1.72 -12.55 8.87
N SER A 191 1.25 -11.48 8.23
CA SER A 191 -0.12 -11.36 7.71
C SER A 191 -0.43 -12.41 6.65
N GLY A 192 0.52 -12.65 5.75
CA GLY A 192 0.42 -13.71 4.73
C GLY A 192 0.31 -15.09 5.34
N LYS A 193 1.10 -15.39 6.36
CA LYS A 193 1.04 -16.67 7.08
C LYS A 193 -0.31 -16.87 7.77
N ILE A 194 -0.79 -15.87 8.50
CA ILE A 194 -2.08 -15.94 9.22
C ILE A 194 -3.22 -16.21 8.23
N ILE A 195 -3.30 -15.45 7.13
CA ILE A 195 -4.39 -15.64 6.18
C ILE A 195 -4.32 -16.98 5.44
N SER A 196 -3.11 -17.44 5.15
CA SER A 196 -2.89 -18.77 4.56
C SER A 196 -3.41 -19.88 5.48
N ASP A 197 -3.08 -19.84 6.76
CA ASP A 197 -3.54 -20.83 7.75
C ASP A 197 -5.08 -20.81 7.88
N LEU A 198 -5.69 -19.63 7.87
CA LEU A 198 -7.14 -19.48 7.96
C LEU A 198 -7.90 -20.02 6.73
N ILE A 199 -7.27 -20.02 5.55
CA ILE A 199 -7.88 -20.53 4.32
C ILE A 199 -7.67 -22.03 4.18
N SER A 200 -6.54 -22.57 4.69
CA SER A 200 -6.16 -23.97 4.56
C SER A 200 -6.79 -24.88 5.62
N ASN A 201 -7.32 -24.32 6.73
CA ASN A 201 -8.00 -25.02 7.81
C ASN A 201 -9.53 -24.83 7.72
#